data_9ffc431f396981bd2e7ae195049d59d4
#
_entry.id   9ffc431f396981bd2e7ae195049d59d4
#
_cell.length_a   1.000
_cell.length_b   1.000
_cell.length_c   1.000
_cell.angle_alpha   90.00
_cell.angle_beta   90.00
_cell.angle_gamma   90.00
#
_symmetry.space_group_name_H-M   'P 1'
#
loop_
_entity.id
_entity.type
_entity.pdbx_description
1 polymer ?
#
loop_
_entity_poly.entity_id
_entity_poly.type
_entity_poly.pdbx_seq_one_letter_code
_entity_poly.pdbx_strand_id
1 'polypeptide(L)' 'MKMMFKEVNGKDEAMRFIILADDDGVEIKKFPIYINKEMTTKLPILSETYDTLPELFKMVYQSGVNGEDIEFIEENVEL' A
#
# COMPACT_ATOMS: atom_id res chain seq x y z
N MET A 1 2.82 14.37 2.68
CA MET A 1 2.06 13.13 2.45
C MET A 1 2.81 11.95 3.03
N LYS A 2 2.11 11.03 3.65
CA LYS A 2 2.67 9.79 4.16
C LYS A 2 2.32 8.63 3.23
N MET A 3 3.29 7.81 2.91
CA MET A 3 3.10 6.59 2.13
C MET A 3 3.43 5.40 3.03
N MET A 4 2.41 4.66 3.41
CA MET A 4 2.54 3.58 4.39
C MET A 4 2.51 2.23 3.70
N PHE A 5 3.50 1.40 3.98
CA PHE A 5 3.57 0.02 3.54
C PHE A 5 3.20 -0.86 4.73
N LYS A 6 1.99 -1.35 4.75
CA LYS A 6 1.45 -2.10 5.88
C LYS A 6 1.30 -3.56 5.53
N GLU A 7 1.84 -4.43 6.39
CA GLU A 7 1.66 -5.87 6.30
C GLU A 7 0.88 -6.35 7.52
N VAL A 8 -0.21 -7.08 7.26
CA VAL A 8 -1.01 -7.72 8.31
C VAL A 8 -0.87 -9.22 8.12
N ASN A 9 -0.27 -9.90 9.10
CA ASN A 9 -0.02 -11.33 9.07
C ASN A 9 -1.07 -12.07 9.89
N GLY A 10 -1.89 -12.86 9.20
CA GLY A 10 -2.81 -13.81 9.82
C GLY A 10 -2.21 -15.21 9.84
N LYS A 11 -3.01 -16.18 10.28
CA LYS A 11 -2.58 -17.58 10.40
C LYS A 11 -2.22 -18.20 9.05
N ASP A 12 -3.07 -18.02 8.05
CA ASP A 12 -2.94 -18.64 6.72
C ASP A 12 -2.75 -17.61 5.61
N GLU A 13 -2.88 -16.33 5.93
CA GLU A 13 -2.85 -15.26 4.95
C GLU A 13 -2.00 -14.09 5.43
N ALA A 14 -1.32 -13.47 4.50
CA ALA A 14 -0.68 -12.20 4.72
C ALA A 14 -1.32 -11.18 3.76
N MET A 15 -1.72 -10.05 4.28
CA MET A 15 -2.26 -8.96 3.47
C MET A 15 -1.30 -7.79 3.53
N ARG A 16 -1.00 -7.23 2.38
CA ARG A 16 -0.18 -6.03 2.26
C ARG A 16 -1.00 -4.90 1.67
N PHE A 17 -0.75 -3.73 2.17
CA PHE A 17 -1.42 -2.51 1.73
C PHE A 17 -0.40 -1.43 1.47
N ILE A 18 -0.68 -0.63 0.44
CA ILE A 18 -0.05 0.66 0.28
C ILE A 18 -1.11 1.69 0.61
N ILE A 19 -0.87 2.50 1.61
CA ILE A 19 -1.82 3.51 2.09
C ILE A 19 -1.20 4.89 1.88
N LEU A 20 -1.91 5.75 1.17
CA LEU A 20 -1.57 7.16 1.10
C LEU A 20 -2.37 7.90 2.15
N ALA A 21 -1.68 8.69 2.97
CA ALA A 21 -2.28 9.48 4.02
C ALA A 21 -1.76 10.92 3.98
N ASP A 22 -2.52 11.84 4.55
CA ASP A 22 -2.06 13.22 4.71
C ASP A 22 -1.04 13.33 5.85
N ASP A 23 -0.55 14.56 6.11
CA ASP A 23 0.46 14.79 7.14
C ASP A 23 -0.07 14.53 8.56
N ASP A 24 -1.37 14.55 8.75
CA ASP A 24 -2.03 14.22 10.02
C ASP A 24 -2.28 12.71 10.17
N GLY A 25 -1.96 11.92 9.15
CA GLY A 25 -2.15 10.47 9.18
C GLY A 25 -3.54 10.02 8.75
N VAL A 26 -4.35 10.92 8.20
CA VAL A 26 -5.69 10.57 7.70
C VAL A 26 -5.57 9.88 6.35
N GLU A 27 -6.14 8.69 6.23
CA GLU A 27 -6.09 7.90 5.01
C GLU A 27 -6.79 8.63 3.85
N ILE A 28 -6.08 8.79 2.74
CA ILE A 28 -6.62 9.35 1.50
C ILE A 28 -7.04 8.24 0.56
N LYS A 29 -6.16 7.26 0.36
CA LYS A 29 -6.40 6.13 -0.55
C LYS A 29 -5.68 4.89 -0.05
N LYS A 30 -6.30 3.73 -0.21
CA LYS A 30 -5.75 2.43 0.18
C LYS A 30 -5.71 1.51 -1.03
N PHE A 31 -4.54 0.90 -1.25
CA PHE A 31 -4.30 -0.05 -2.34
C PHE A 31 -3.96 -1.41 -1.74
N PRO A 32 -4.90 -2.37 -1.73
CA PRO A 32 -4.63 -3.68 -1.17
C PRO A 32 -3.78 -4.52 -2.13
N ILE A 33 -2.78 -5.21 -1.58
CA ILE A 33 -2.02 -6.23 -2.27
C ILE A 33 -2.19 -7.51 -1.44
N TYR A 34 -2.95 -8.45 -1.97
CA TYR A 34 -3.25 -9.69 -1.27
C TYR A 34 -2.20 -10.75 -1.58
N ILE A 35 -1.69 -11.39 -0.52
CA ILE A 35 -0.76 -12.51 -0.64
C ILE A 35 -1.29 -13.65 0.21
N ASN A 36 -1.56 -14.78 -0.42
CA ASN A 36 -1.89 -16.01 0.28
C ASN A 36 -0.59 -16.77 0.55
N LYS A 37 -0.34 -17.16 1.79
CA LYS A 37 0.89 -17.88 2.17
C LYS A 37 1.05 -19.21 1.45
N GLU A 38 -0.02 -19.87 1.08
CA GLU A 38 0.03 -21.12 0.32
C GLU A 38 0.49 -20.92 -1.12
N MET A 39 0.45 -19.68 -1.61
CA MET A 39 0.85 -19.32 -2.97
C MET A 39 2.14 -18.50 -2.98
N THR A 40 3.05 -18.79 -2.06
CA THR A 40 4.28 -18.02 -1.87
C THR A 40 5.19 -17.95 -3.11
N THR A 41 5.05 -18.89 -4.03
CA THR A 41 5.82 -18.92 -5.27
C THR A 41 5.20 -18.07 -6.39
N LYS A 42 3.96 -17.65 -6.22
CA LYS A 42 3.25 -16.83 -7.18
C LYS A 42 2.60 -15.69 -6.41
N LEU A 43 3.15 -14.52 -6.51
CA LEU A 43 2.58 -13.33 -5.90
C LEU A 43 1.28 -12.96 -6.63
N PRO A 44 0.10 -13.35 -6.14
CA PRO A 44 -1.12 -12.91 -6.78
C PRO A 44 -1.36 -11.46 -6.38
N ILE A 45 -0.93 -10.56 -7.22
CA ILE A 45 -1.41 -9.20 -7.15
C ILE A 45 -2.86 -9.27 -7.60
N LEU A 46 -3.79 -8.81 -6.77
CA LEU A 46 -5.18 -8.69 -7.16
C LEU A 46 -5.27 -7.86 -8.43
N SER A 47 -6.07 -8.30 -9.39
CA SER A 47 -6.25 -7.55 -10.64
C SER A 47 -6.70 -6.11 -10.37
N GLU A 48 -7.54 -5.92 -9.36
CA GLU A 48 -7.96 -4.58 -8.91
C GLU A 48 -6.77 -3.70 -8.52
N THR A 49 -5.81 -4.26 -7.78
CA THR A 49 -4.60 -3.53 -7.39
C THR A 49 -3.76 -3.20 -8.62
N TYR A 50 -3.59 -4.15 -9.51
CA TYR A 50 -2.85 -3.94 -10.75
C TYR A 50 -3.48 -2.81 -11.58
N ASP A 51 -4.81 -2.79 -11.68
CA ASP A 51 -5.54 -1.78 -12.44
C ASP A 51 -5.46 -0.39 -11.76
N THR A 52 -5.25 -0.34 -10.45
CA THR A 52 -5.17 0.92 -9.70
C THR A 52 -3.73 1.44 -9.51
N LEU A 53 -2.71 0.66 -9.84
CA LEU A 53 -1.32 1.09 -9.73
C LEU A 53 -1.03 2.39 -10.49
N PRO A 54 -1.53 2.60 -11.71
CA PRO A 54 -1.32 3.87 -12.41
C PRO A 54 -1.86 5.07 -11.63
N GLU A 55 -3.00 4.91 -10.95
CA GLU A 55 -3.56 5.96 -10.10
C GLU A 55 -2.62 6.28 -8.93
N LEU A 56 -2.09 5.24 -8.27
CA LEU A 56 -1.12 5.40 -7.19
C LEU A 56 0.09 6.21 -7.66
N PHE A 57 0.68 5.83 -8.79
CA PHE A 57 1.85 6.51 -9.32
C PHE A 57 1.56 7.96 -9.68
N LYS A 58 0.39 8.24 -10.24
CA LYS A 58 -0.03 9.61 -10.56
C LYS A 58 -0.17 10.47 -9.32
N MET A 59 -0.76 9.92 -8.26
CA MET A 59 -0.95 10.64 -6.99
C MET A 59 0.40 10.98 -6.34
N VAL A 60 1.33 10.02 -6.30
CA VAL A 60 2.67 10.23 -5.75
C VAL A 60 3.45 11.24 -6.59
N TYR A 61 3.40 11.11 -7.90
CA TYR A 61 4.05 12.04 -8.82
C TYR A 61 3.52 13.47 -8.63
N GLN A 62 2.20 13.64 -8.57
CA GLN A 62 1.57 14.94 -8.40
C GLN A 62 1.97 15.58 -7.07
N SER A 63 2.04 14.79 -6.01
CA SER A 63 2.51 15.26 -4.70
C SER A 63 3.92 15.81 -4.79
N GLY A 64 4.82 15.10 -5.49
CA GLY A 64 6.18 15.56 -5.73
C GLY A 64 6.25 16.85 -6.54
N VAL A 65 5.43 16.95 -7.60
CA VAL A 65 5.34 18.18 -8.42
C VAL A 65 4.86 19.37 -7.58
N ASN A 66 3.96 19.14 -6.65
CA ASN A 66 3.46 20.20 -5.75
C ASN A 66 4.48 20.57 -4.65
N GLY A 67 5.64 19.94 -4.61
CA GLY A 67 6.68 20.21 -3.63
C GLY A 67 6.40 19.62 -2.25
N GLU A 68 5.50 18.67 -2.15
CA GLU A 68 5.21 17.98 -0.89
C GLU A 68 6.31 16.96 -0.57
N ASP A 69 6.73 16.92 0.69
CA ASP A 69 7.61 15.86 1.18
C ASP A 69 6.79 14.58 1.36
N ILE A 70 7.40 13.46 0.97
CA ILE A 70 6.79 12.14 1.13
C ILE A 70 7.54 11.39 2.22
N GLU A 71 6.86 11.05 3.30
CA GLU A 71 7.38 10.21 4.38
C GLU A 71 7.00 8.77 4.10
N PHE A 72 7.98 7.87 4.08
CA PHE A 72 7.77 6.44 3.88
C PHE A 72 7.73 5.75 5.24
N ILE A 73 6.66 5.01 5.51
CA ILE A 73 6.43 4.33 6.78
C ILE A 73 6.18 2.85 6.50
N GLU A 74 6.89 1.98 7.22
CA GLU A 74 6.67 0.53 7.17
C GLU A 74 6.04 0.07 8.48
N GLU A 75 5.00 -0.75 8.40
CA GLU A 75 4.29 -1.25 9.56
C GLU A 75 3.95 -2.72 9.37
N ASN A 76 4.29 -3.55 10.36
CA ASN A 76 3.93 -4.96 10.40
C ASN A 76 2.99 -5.19 11.58
N VAL A 77 1.86 -5.82 11.30
CA VAL A 77 0.86 -6.19 12.31
C VAL A 77 0.74 -7.71 12.33
N GLU A 78 0.94 -8.31 13.49
CA GLU A 78 0.74 -9.73 13.71
C GLU A 78 -0.61 -9.98 14.36
N LEU A 79 -1.41 -10.84 13.75
CA LEU A 79 -2.71 -11.23 14.29
C LEU A 79 -2.63 -12.52 15.09
#